data_d814b5f47d03ee7f1d92a594359cde25
#
_entry.id   d814b5f47d03ee7f1d92a594359cde25
#
_cell.length_a   1.000
_cell.length_b   1.000
_cell.length_c   1.000
_cell.angle_alpha   90.00
_cell.angle_beta   90.00
_cell.angle_gamma   90.00
#
_symmetry.space_group_name_H-M   'P 1'
#
loop_
_entity.id
_entity.type
_entity.pdbx_description
1 polymer ?
#
loop_
_entity_poly.entity_id
_entity_poly.type
_entity_poly.pdbx_seq_one_letter_code
_entity_poly.pdbx_strand_id
1 'polypeptide(L)'
;MTTAMRIVFMGSPDFAVPSLDALVGAGHEVVAAYAQPPRPAGRGKAERKTPVQQRAEELGIAVRTPRTLRDAEEQERFRALDADFAVVAAYGLILPTPILDAPKHGCINVHASLLPRWRGAAPIQRAILAGDETSGVTIMKMDEGLDTGPMLLRRELDIRGKNAGQVTDQLAELGAEALLEWLANPVPPEPQPAEGATYASKIDKAETRIDWFRPAEEIERQVRAFAPAPGAWFEANGERVKLLKAAAGADASGSPGEVLDDCLSIACASGYIRPLMVQRAGRAPMSAGELLRGFPIPKGTVLQ
;
A
#
# COMPACT_ATOMS: atom_id res chain seq x y z
N MET A 1 20.87 19.48 -18.07
CA MET A 1 20.68 19.75 -16.62
C MET A 1 19.22 20.13 -16.45
N THR A 2 18.47 19.35 -15.69
CA THR A 2 17.06 19.64 -15.40
C THR A 2 17.01 20.93 -14.56
N THR A 3 16.17 21.88 -14.92
CA THR A 3 16.00 23.11 -14.13
C THR A 3 15.43 22.72 -12.76
N ALA A 4 16.04 23.20 -11.68
CA ALA A 4 15.51 22.99 -10.33
C ALA A 4 14.09 23.58 -10.25
N MET A 5 13.14 22.76 -9.76
CA MET A 5 11.74 23.15 -9.59
C MET A 5 11.43 23.33 -8.11
N ARG A 6 10.49 24.23 -7.81
CA ARG A 6 9.93 24.42 -6.46
C ARG A 6 8.77 23.44 -6.28
N ILE A 7 8.89 22.52 -5.34
CA ILE A 7 7.93 21.41 -5.18
C ILE A 7 7.37 21.40 -3.76
N VAL A 8 6.06 21.26 -3.64
CA VAL A 8 5.42 20.81 -2.38
C VAL A 8 5.29 19.29 -2.43
N PHE A 9 5.82 18.61 -1.45
CA PHE A 9 5.65 17.15 -1.34
C PHE A 9 4.52 16.80 -0.37
N MET A 10 3.63 15.87 -0.75
CA MET A 10 2.47 15.47 0.04
C MET A 10 2.44 13.94 0.17
N GLY A 11 2.75 13.42 1.35
CA GLY A 11 2.81 11.98 1.58
C GLY A 11 2.79 11.63 3.07
N SER A 12 2.54 10.36 3.40
CA SER A 12 2.53 9.93 4.80
C SER A 12 3.31 8.64 5.07
N PRO A 13 3.05 7.49 4.41
CA PRO A 13 3.68 6.21 4.71
C PRO A 13 5.09 6.07 4.11
N ASP A 14 5.76 4.97 4.45
CA ASP A 14 7.07 4.59 3.91
C ASP A 14 7.10 4.57 2.37
N PHE A 15 6.02 4.17 1.73
CA PHE A 15 5.87 4.20 0.26
C PHE A 15 6.23 5.55 -0.38
N ALA A 16 5.98 6.65 0.32
CA ALA A 16 6.19 8.00 -0.21
C ALA A 16 7.64 8.51 -0.01
N VAL A 17 8.40 7.90 0.91
CA VAL A 17 9.74 8.37 1.27
C VAL A 17 10.73 8.33 0.10
N PRO A 18 10.83 7.26 -0.71
CA PRO A 18 11.73 7.23 -1.87
C PRO A 18 11.48 8.36 -2.88
N SER A 19 10.22 8.72 -3.11
CA SER A 19 9.87 9.85 -3.99
C SER A 19 10.35 11.20 -3.43
N LEU A 20 10.24 11.42 -2.11
CA LEU A 20 10.78 12.61 -1.46
C LEU A 20 12.30 12.68 -1.58
N ASP A 21 12.99 11.58 -1.26
CA ASP A 21 14.45 11.50 -1.34
C ASP A 21 14.95 11.70 -2.78
N ALA A 22 14.26 11.13 -3.75
CA ALA A 22 14.59 11.27 -5.15
C ALA A 22 14.50 12.73 -5.63
N LEU A 23 13.44 13.46 -5.25
CA LEU A 23 13.28 14.88 -5.60
C LEU A 23 14.41 15.74 -5.03
N VAL A 24 14.74 15.54 -3.75
CA VAL A 24 15.84 16.26 -3.08
C VAL A 24 17.19 15.88 -3.71
N GLY A 25 17.43 14.58 -3.94
CA GLY A 25 18.66 14.07 -4.56
C GLY A 25 18.87 14.56 -6.00
N ALA A 26 17.80 14.82 -6.74
CA ALA A 26 17.85 15.40 -8.08
C ALA A 26 18.06 16.93 -8.09
N GLY A 27 18.13 17.57 -6.92
CA GLY A 27 18.38 19.00 -6.78
C GLY A 27 17.13 19.88 -6.94
N HIS A 28 15.92 19.31 -6.83
CA HIS A 28 14.70 20.11 -6.73
C HIS A 28 14.58 20.75 -5.33
N GLU A 29 13.98 21.93 -5.26
CA GLU A 29 13.69 22.61 -4.00
C GLU A 29 12.35 22.12 -3.43
N VAL A 30 12.38 21.22 -2.44
CA VAL A 30 11.17 20.83 -1.71
C VAL A 30 10.87 21.89 -0.66
N VAL A 31 9.97 22.82 -0.98
CA VAL A 31 9.66 24.02 -0.16
C VAL A 31 8.84 23.70 1.08
N ALA A 32 8.08 22.62 1.06
CA ALA A 32 7.35 22.09 2.21
C ALA A 32 6.97 20.63 2.01
N ALA A 33 6.88 19.87 3.11
CA ALA A 33 6.32 18.53 3.14
C ALA A 33 5.00 18.53 3.93
N TYR A 34 3.94 18.01 3.31
CA TYR A 34 2.64 17.81 3.94
C TYR A 34 2.45 16.34 4.29
N ALA A 35 2.12 16.06 5.55
CA ALA A 35 1.88 14.71 6.04
C ALA A 35 0.62 14.65 6.90
N GLN A 36 0.09 13.45 7.13
CA GLN A 36 -0.98 13.24 8.11
C GLN A 36 -0.49 13.62 9.51
N PRO A 37 -1.36 14.20 10.36
CA PRO A 37 -1.01 14.47 11.74
C PRO A 37 -0.50 13.22 12.48
N PRO A 38 0.45 13.36 13.40
CA PRO A 38 0.86 12.27 14.28
C PRO A 38 -0.33 11.59 14.93
N ARG A 39 -0.29 10.26 15.03
CA ARG A 39 -1.36 9.48 15.65
C ARG A 39 -0.83 8.66 16.82
N PRO A 40 -1.63 8.46 17.88
CA PRO A 40 -1.27 7.54 18.95
C PRO A 40 -0.97 6.14 18.39
N ALA A 41 0.20 5.60 18.65
CA ALA A 41 0.63 4.29 18.19
C ALA A 41 1.27 3.46 19.32
N GLY A 42 1.17 2.13 19.22
CA GLY A 42 1.76 1.22 20.20
C GLY A 42 1.03 1.15 21.55
N ARG A 43 1.57 0.33 22.46
CA ARG A 43 0.97 0.07 23.79
C ARG A 43 0.96 1.29 24.71
N GLY A 44 1.84 2.27 24.47
CA GLY A 44 1.94 3.51 25.26
C GLY A 44 1.14 4.70 24.72
N LYS A 45 0.45 4.55 23.57
CA LYS A 45 -0.29 5.64 22.90
C LYS A 45 0.55 6.92 22.65
N ALA A 46 1.89 6.81 22.60
CA ALA A 46 2.74 7.92 22.23
C ALA A 46 2.42 8.36 20.80
N GLU A 47 2.38 9.65 20.54
CA GLU A 47 2.21 10.19 19.20
C GLU A 47 3.39 9.77 18.31
N ARG A 48 3.09 9.13 17.20
CA ARG A 48 4.10 8.72 16.22
C ARG A 48 3.96 9.58 14.97
N LYS A 49 5.04 10.25 14.62
CA LYS A 49 5.17 10.97 13.35
C LYS A 49 5.09 9.98 12.19
N THR A 50 4.58 10.44 11.05
CA THR A 50 4.61 9.63 9.83
C THR A 50 6.04 9.49 9.29
N PRO A 51 6.36 8.45 8.50
CA PRO A 51 7.66 8.29 7.86
C PRO A 51 8.08 9.53 7.06
N VAL A 52 7.19 10.08 6.25
CA VAL A 52 7.47 11.31 5.49
C VAL A 52 7.77 12.51 6.40
N GLN A 53 7.04 12.68 7.51
CA GLN A 53 7.32 13.75 8.46
C GLN A 53 8.73 13.59 9.05
N GLN A 54 9.10 12.40 9.50
CA GLN A 54 10.42 12.13 10.06
C GLN A 54 11.52 12.42 9.04
N ARG A 55 11.35 11.92 7.80
CA ARG A 55 12.34 12.11 6.76
C ARG A 55 12.48 13.55 6.32
N ALA A 56 11.38 14.28 6.19
CA ALA A 56 11.41 15.70 5.84
C ALA A 56 12.11 16.56 6.92
N GLU A 57 11.87 16.27 8.20
CA GLU A 57 12.58 16.93 9.31
C GLU A 57 14.09 16.65 9.28
N GLU A 58 14.53 15.39 8.98
CA GLU A 58 15.93 15.03 8.79
C GLU A 58 16.59 15.79 7.64
N LEU A 59 15.85 16.06 6.58
CA LEU A 59 16.29 16.82 5.42
C LEU A 59 16.22 18.35 5.63
N GLY A 60 15.75 18.82 6.79
CA GLY A 60 15.56 20.25 7.07
C GLY A 60 14.41 20.90 6.33
N ILE A 61 13.49 20.12 5.79
CA ILE A 61 12.30 20.60 5.06
C ILE A 61 11.20 20.98 6.06
N ALA A 62 10.55 22.12 5.83
CA ALA A 62 9.41 22.56 6.64
C ALA A 62 8.25 21.58 6.53
N VAL A 63 7.77 21.04 7.66
CA VAL A 63 6.67 20.06 7.71
C VAL A 63 5.37 20.72 8.14
N ARG A 64 4.28 20.37 7.48
CA ARG A 64 2.91 20.76 7.82
C ARG A 64 2.03 19.51 7.94
N THR A 65 1.21 19.47 9.01
CA THR A 65 0.34 18.33 9.29
C THR A 65 -1.11 18.78 9.55
N PRO A 66 -1.77 19.39 8.56
CA PRO A 66 -3.13 19.87 8.72
C PRO A 66 -4.10 18.68 8.86
N ARG A 67 -5.16 18.85 9.64
CA ARG A 67 -6.24 17.85 9.75
C ARG A 67 -7.16 17.86 8.54
N THR A 68 -7.20 18.96 7.82
CA THR A 68 -8.01 19.15 6.62
C THR A 68 -7.33 20.19 5.70
N LEU A 69 -7.56 20.06 4.40
CA LEU A 69 -7.16 21.05 3.39
C LEU A 69 -8.34 21.94 2.94
N ARG A 70 -9.49 21.84 3.63
CA ARG A 70 -10.69 22.65 3.33
C ARG A 70 -10.69 24.00 4.03
N ASP A 71 -9.78 24.21 4.95
CA ASP A 71 -9.62 25.47 5.66
C ASP A 71 -9.01 26.54 4.73
N ALA A 72 -9.67 27.69 4.60
CA ALA A 72 -9.24 28.78 3.74
C ALA A 72 -7.85 29.33 4.12
N GLU A 73 -7.53 29.38 5.41
CA GLU A 73 -6.21 29.82 5.88
C GLU A 73 -5.12 28.83 5.45
N GLU A 74 -5.38 27.51 5.51
CA GLU A 74 -4.42 26.52 5.06
C GLU A 74 -4.25 26.53 3.53
N GLN A 75 -5.34 26.79 2.78
CA GLN A 75 -5.28 26.96 1.33
C GLN A 75 -4.45 28.19 0.93
N GLU A 76 -4.57 29.30 1.65
CA GLU A 76 -3.76 30.49 1.41
C GLU A 76 -2.29 30.24 1.76
N ARG A 77 -2.00 29.56 2.88
CA ARG A 77 -0.64 29.17 3.24
C ARG A 77 -0.02 28.24 2.18
N PHE A 78 -0.80 27.33 1.62
CA PHE A 78 -0.35 26.43 0.57
C PHE A 78 -0.04 27.22 -0.71
N ARG A 79 -0.92 28.12 -1.13
CA ARG A 79 -0.73 28.97 -2.29
C ARG A 79 0.50 29.87 -2.15
N ALA A 80 0.75 30.41 -0.96
CA ALA A 80 1.89 31.28 -0.67
C ALA A 80 3.26 30.57 -0.80
N LEU A 81 3.30 29.22 -0.91
CA LEU A 81 4.53 28.47 -1.19
C LEU A 81 5.05 28.68 -2.61
N ASP A 82 4.23 29.20 -3.52
CA ASP A 82 4.56 29.48 -4.93
C ASP A 82 5.29 28.33 -5.61
N ALA A 83 4.73 27.14 -5.49
CA ALA A 83 5.30 25.90 -6.03
C ALA A 83 5.03 25.77 -7.53
N ASP A 84 5.96 25.14 -8.24
CA ASP A 84 5.75 24.77 -9.65
C ASP A 84 4.83 23.54 -9.73
N PHE A 85 5.05 22.54 -8.85
CA PHE A 85 4.23 21.34 -8.72
C PHE A 85 3.94 21.01 -7.25
N ALA A 86 2.83 20.31 -7.00
CA ALA A 86 2.68 19.48 -5.82
C ALA A 86 2.80 18.02 -6.22
N VAL A 87 3.71 17.28 -5.58
CA VAL A 87 3.87 15.82 -5.76
C VAL A 87 3.22 15.10 -4.62
N VAL A 88 2.28 14.22 -4.95
CA VAL A 88 1.47 13.46 -4.00
C VAL A 88 1.82 11.98 -4.07
N ALA A 89 2.05 11.34 -2.92
CA ALA A 89 2.24 9.90 -2.81
C ALA A 89 1.59 9.40 -1.53
N ALA A 90 0.48 8.70 -1.63
CA ALA A 90 -0.24 8.13 -0.49
C ALA A 90 -0.47 9.12 0.68
N TYR A 91 -0.89 10.34 0.40
CA TYR A 91 -1.09 11.40 1.40
C TYR A 91 -2.27 11.13 2.33
N GLY A 92 -3.38 10.62 1.77
CA GLY A 92 -4.53 10.16 2.55
C GLY A 92 -5.55 11.24 2.93
N LEU A 93 -5.46 12.45 2.39
CA LEU A 93 -6.53 13.46 2.41
C LEU A 93 -6.95 13.78 0.96
N ILE A 94 -8.22 14.14 0.80
CA ILE A 94 -8.75 14.66 -0.47
C ILE A 94 -8.20 16.08 -0.67
N LEU A 95 -7.66 16.36 -1.84
CA LEU A 95 -7.21 17.68 -2.23
C LEU A 95 -8.40 18.45 -2.84
N PRO A 96 -8.89 19.53 -2.21
CA PRO A 96 -9.92 20.37 -2.82
C PRO A 96 -9.37 21.19 -3.96
N THR A 97 -10.23 21.63 -4.88
CA THR A 97 -9.88 22.44 -6.07
C THR A 97 -8.89 23.58 -5.79
N PRO A 98 -9.02 24.39 -4.72
CA PRO A 98 -8.05 25.44 -4.43
C PRO A 98 -6.62 24.95 -4.14
N ILE A 99 -6.46 23.69 -3.71
CA ILE A 99 -5.14 23.05 -3.53
C ILE A 99 -4.65 22.44 -4.84
N LEU A 100 -5.55 21.82 -5.63
CA LEU A 100 -5.20 21.24 -6.93
C LEU A 100 -4.69 22.30 -7.90
N ASP A 101 -5.26 23.51 -7.87
CA ASP A 101 -4.97 24.62 -8.79
C ASP A 101 -3.88 25.57 -8.25
N ALA A 102 -3.44 25.42 -7.01
CA ALA A 102 -2.47 26.34 -6.42
C ALA A 102 -1.07 26.25 -7.03
N PRO A 103 -0.50 25.06 -7.34
CA PRO A 103 0.79 24.99 -8.03
C PRO A 103 0.66 25.39 -9.49
N LYS A 104 1.68 26.03 -10.06
CA LYS A 104 1.68 26.56 -11.44
C LYS A 104 1.31 25.51 -12.49
N HIS A 105 1.74 24.27 -12.29
CA HIS A 105 1.49 23.15 -13.21
C HIS A 105 0.55 22.09 -12.63
N GLY A 106 -0.01 22.34 -11.44
CA GLY A 106 -0.96 21.47 -10.73
C GLY A 106 -0.31 20.40 -9.87
N CYS A 107 -1.13 19.41 -9.48
CA CYS A 107 -0.73 18.31 -8.62
C CYS A 107 -0.50 17.02 -9.42
N ILE A 108 0.55 16.30 -9.06
CA ILE A 108 0.93 15.02 -9.68
C ILE A 108 0.92 13.94 -8.61
N ASN A 109 0.31 12.81 -8.92
CA ASN A 109 0.24 11.66 -8.02
C ASN A 109 1.12 10.52 -8.51
N VAL A 110 1.87 9.91 -7.59
CA VAL A 110 2.54 8.62 -7.77
C VAL A 110 1.56 7.53 -7.33
N HIS A 111 0.83 6.96 -8.27
CA HIS A 111 -0.21 5.98 -8.00
C HIS A 111 0.30 4.56 -8.16
N ALA A 112 0.06 3.70 -7.16
CA ALA A 112 0.60 2.34 -7.07
C ALA A 112 -0.23 1.32 -7.86
N SER A 113 -0.60 1.63 -9.10
CA SER A 113 -1.19 0.70 -10.06
C SER A 113 -0.96 1.14 -11.50
N LEU A 114 -1.27 0.25 -12.44
CA LEU A 114 -1.36 0.57 -13.87
C LEU A 114 -2.77 1.09 -14.18
N LEU A 115 -2.97 2.39 -14.08
CA LEU A 115 -4.26 3.03 -14.40
C LEU A 115 -4.67 2.74 -15.85
N PRO A 116 -5.98 2.59 -16.12
CA PRO A 116 -7.14 2.89 -15.26
C PRO A 116 -7.53 1.79 -14.26
N ARG A 117 -6.77 0.68 -14.18
CA ARG A 117 -7.04 -0.39 -13.24
C ARG A 117 -6.61 0.00 -11.82
N TRP A 118 -7.47 -0.32 -10.84
CA TRP A 118 -7.22 -0.12 -9.41
C TRP A 118 -7.11 1.36 -8.98
N ARG A 119 -8.02 2.22 -9.44
CA ARG A 119 -8.21 3.55 -8.84
C ARG A 119 -8.60 3.43 -7.37
N GLY A 120 -8.06 4.25 -6.48
CA GLY A 120 -8.47 4.32 -5.07
C GLY A 120 -7.43 3.89 -4.05
N ALA A 121 -7.89 3.43 -2.87
CA ALA A 121 -7.08 3.46 -1.65
C ALA A 121 -6.15 2.24 -1.43
N ALA A 122 -6.40 1.09 -2.08
CA ALA A 122 -5.66 -0.14 -1.81
C ALA A 122 -5.28 -0.92 -3.09
N PRO A 123 -4.66 -0.25 -4.09
CA PRO A 123 -4.40 -0.86 -5.40
C PRO A 123 -3.53 -2.11 -5.31
N ILE A 124 -2.48 -2.11 -4.49
CA ILE A 124 -1.55 -3.22 -4.33
C ILE A 124 -2.26 -4.47 -3.81
N GLN A 125 -3.02 -4.33 -2.71
CA GLN A 125 -3.74 -5.44 -2.11
C GLN A 125 -4.80 -6.00 -3.07
N ARG A 126 -5.53 -5.12 -3.76
CA ARG A 126 -6.59 -5.53 -4.70
C ARG A 126 -6.02 -6.26 -5.91
N ALA A 127 -4.88 -5.82 -6.45
CA ALA A 127 -4.19 -6.51 -7.54
C ALA A 127 -3.79 -7.94 -7.13
N ILE A 128 -3.18 -8.12 -5.96
CA ILE A 128 -2.78 -9.44 -5.46
C ILE A 128 -4.00 -10.33 -5.20
N LEU A 129 -5.05 -9.80 -4.57
CA LEU A 129 -6.31 -10.54 -4.32
C LEU A 129 -6.98 -11.01 -5.60
N ALA A 130 -6.95 -10.19 -6.65
CA ALA A 130 -7.50 -10.52 -7.96
C ALA A 130 -6.67 -11.56 -8.71
N GLY A 131 -5.43 -11.82 -8.27
CA GLY A 131 -4.51 -12.73 -8.94
C GLY A 131 -3.79 -12.10 -10.13
N ASP A 132 -3.68 -10.78 -10.16
CA ASP A 132 -2.90 -10.10 -11.20
C ASP A 132 -1.43 -10.56 -11.12
N GLU A 133 -0.84 -10.85 -12.25
CA GLU A 133 0.58 -11.23 -12.35
C GLU A 133 1.48 -10.00 -12.48
N THR A 134 0.93 -8.91 -13.03
CA THR A 134 1.61 -7.64 -13.26
C THR A 134 0.83 -6.51 -12.61
N SER A 135 1.53 -5.61 -11.96
CA SER A 135 1.05 -4.31 -11.49
C SER A 135 2.05 -3.24 -11.91
N GLY A 136 2.05 -2.09 -11.30
CA GLY A 136 3.01 -1.04 -11.64
C GLY A 136 2.72 0.27 -10.95
N VAL A 137 3.33 1.32 -11.48
CA VAL A 137 3.15 2.70 -11.05
C VAL A 137 2.66 3.53 -12.21
N THR A 138 1.75 4.43 -11.95
CA THR A 138 1.34 5.49 -12.87
C THR A 138 1.64 6.85 -12.25
N ILE A 139 2.45 7.65 -12.92
CA ILE A 139 2.54 9.08 -12.67
C ILE A 139 1.36 9.72 -13.39
N MET A 140 0.51 10.44 -12.66
CA MET A 140 -0.71 11.03 -13.22
C MET A 140 -0.91 12.46 -12.73
N LYS A 141 -1.54 13.30 -13.54
CA LYS A 141 -2.04 14.60 -13.11
C LYS A 141 -3.32 14.39 -12.30
N MET A 142 -3.43 15.07 -11.17
CA MET A 142 -4.63 14.97 -10.33
C MET A 142 -5.75 15.88 -10.85
N ASP A 143 -6.98 15.41 -10.68
CA ASP A 143 -8.23 16.14 -10.87
C ASP A 143 -9.13 15.99 -9.63
N GLU A 144 -10.36 16.46 -9.71
CA GLU A 144 -11.33 16.35 -8.61
C GLU A 144 -11.85 14.90 -8.38
N GLY A 145 -11.64 14.01 -9.35
CA GLY A 145 -12.07 12.62 -9.28
C GLY A 145 -11.11 11.74 -8.48
N LEU A 146 -11.56 10.53 -8.18
CA LEU A 146 -10.73 9.54 -7.50
C LEU A 146 -9.82 8.86 -8.52
N ASP A 147 -8.58 9.33 -8.63
CA ASP A 147 -7.54 8.82 -9.54
C ASP A 147 -8.00 8.73 -11.00
N THR A 148 -8.77 9.73 -11.46
CA THR A 148 -9.36 9.80 -12.81
C THR A 148 -8.57 10.66 -13.78
N GLY A 149 -7.65 11.47 -13.28
CA GLY A 149 -6.87 12.40 -14.08
C GLY A 149 -5.97 11.72 -15.12
N PRO A 150 -5.46 12.48 -16.10
CA PRO A 150 -4.69 11.92 -17.18
C PRO A 150 -3.34 11.35 -16.73
N MET A 151 -2.93 10.29 -17.40
CA MET A 151 -1.67 9.59 -17.16
C MET A 151 -0.51 10.33 -17.83
N LEU A 152 0.64 10.34 -17.15
CA LEU A 152 1.86 11.00 -17.61
C LEU A 152 2.96 9.98 -17.94
N LEU A 153 3.10 8.95 -17.10
CA LEU A 153 4.06 7.87 -17.31
C LEU A 153 3.58 6.61 -16.59
N ARG A 154 3.82 5.44 -17.17
CA ARG A 154 3.55 4.14 -16.54
C ARG A 154 4.80 3.27 -16.54
N ARG A 155 5.00 2.50 -15.47
CA ARG A 155 6.06 1.48 -15.33
C ARG A 155 5.48 0.22 -14.73
N GLU A 156 5.79 -0.92 -15.34
CA GLU A 156 5.28 -2.23 -14.94
C GLU A 156 6.19 -2.91 -13.93
N LEU A 157 5.59 -3.75 -13.09
CA LEU A 157 6.26 -4.60 -12.12
C LEU A 157 5.61 -5.99 -12.12
N ASP A 158 6.41 -7.05 -12.27
CA ASP A 158 5.97 -8.42 -12.02
C ASP A 158 5.72 -8.63 -10.52
N ILE A 159 4.49 -9.02 -10.13
CA ILE A 159 4.10 -9.23 -8.74
C ILE A 159 3.82 -10.69 -8.38
N ARG A 160 4.09 -11.64 -9.29
CA ARG A 160 3.89 -13.08 -9.06
C ARG A 160 4.65 -13.56 -7.84
N GLY A 161 3.95 -14.26 -6.95
CA GLY A 161 4.53 -14.84 -5.73
C GLY A 161 5.00 -13.84 -4.66
N LYS A 162 4.90 -12.53 -4.92
CA LYS A 162 5.27 -11.48 -3.97
C LYS A 162 4.12 -11.16 -3.03
N ASN A 163 4.44 -10.78 -1.79
CA ASN A 163 3.47 -10.27 -0.86
C ASN A 163 3.33 -8.73 -0.97
N ALA A 164 2.29 -8.17 -0.34
CA ALA A 164 2.01 -6.73 -0.43
C ALA A 164 3.15 -5.86 0.09
N GLY A 165 3.88 -6.29 1.13
CA GLY A 165 5.07 -5.56 1.62
C GLY A 165 6.13 -5.45 0.53
N GLN A 166 6.53 -6.59 -0.06
CA GLN A 166 7.54 -6.63 -1.13
C GLN A 166 7.12 -5.81 -2.36
N VAL A 167 5.84 -5.90 -2.74
CA VAL A 167 5.31 -5.11 -3.87
C VAL A 167 5.31 -3.62 -3.53
N THR A 168 4.94 -3.25 -2.30
CA THR A 168 4.95 -1.84 -1.84
C THR A 168 6.36 -1.25 -1.92
N ASP A 169 7.38 -1.97 -1.42
CA ASP A 169 8.75 -1.50 -1.43
C ASP A 169 9.25 -1.29 -2.86
N GLN A 170 9.02 -2.28 -3.74
CA GLN A 170 9.46 -2.19 -5.15
C GLN A 170 8.71 -1.10 -5.94
N LEU A 171 7.41 -0.91 -5.69
CA LEU A 171 6.64 0.15 -6.35
C LEU A 171 7.00 1.54 -5.81
N ALA A 172 7.46 1.66 -4.56
CA ALA A 172 7.94 2.92 -4.01
C ALA A 172 9.22 3.40 -4.74
N GLU A 173 10.18 2.50 -4.95
CA GLU A 173 11.40 2.79 -5.70
C GLU A 173 11.08 3.08 -7.18
N LEU A 174 10.31 2.20 -7.82
CA LEU A 174 9.90 2.36 -9.21
C LEU A 174 9.12 3.67 -9.44
N GLY A 175 8.30 4.08 -8.46
CA GLY A 175 7.56 5.33 -8.48
C GLY A 175 8.45 6.56 -8.40
N ALA A 176 9.49 6.50 -7.58
CA ALA A 176 10.49 7.56 -7.47
C ALA A 176 11.29 7.72 -8.77
N GLU A 177 11.73 6.60 -9.36
CA GLU A 177 12.42 6.60 -10.66
C GLU A 177 11.52 7.16 -11.78
N ALA A 178 10.28 6.68 -11.87
CA ALA A 178 9.31 7.13 -12.87
C ALA A 178 8.97 8.61 -12.73
N LEU A 179 8.89 9.12 -11.50
CA LEU A 179 8.65 10.54 -11.22
C LEU A 179 9.80 11.40 -11.75
N LEU A 180 11.05 11.05 -11.44
CA LEU A 180 12.22 11.78 -11.93
C LEU A 180 12.37 11.70 -13.46
N GLU A 181 12.10 10.54 -14.04
CA GLU A 181 12.12 10.35 -15.49
C GLU A 181 11.14 11.31 -16.18
N TRP A 182 9.89 11.37 -15.66
CA TRP A 182 8.88 12.27 -16.20
C TRP A 182 9.25 13.74 -15.99
N LEU A 183 9.76 14.15 -14.82
CA LEU A 183 10.19 15.52 -14.55
C LEU A 183 11.35 15.94 -15.46
N ALA A 184 12.24 15.03 -15.84
CA ALA A 184 13.33 15.30 -16.77
C ALA A 184 12.87 15.43 -18.22
N ASN A 185 11.86 14.65 -18.61
CA ASN A 185 11.35 14.58 -19.98
C ASN A 185 9.82 14.56 -19.98
N PRO A 186 9.14 15.68 -19.68
CA PRO A 186 7.69 15.73 -19.62
C PRO A 186 7.05 15.33 -20.96
N VAL A 187 6.11 14.42 -20.91
CA VAL A 187 5.29 14.01 -22.07
C VAL A 187 3.88 14.57 -21.93
N PRO A 188 3.15 14.77 -23.04
CA PRO A 188 1.77 15.21 -22.99
C PRO A 188 0.90 14.27 -22.16
N PRO A 189 -0.05 14.81 -21.34
CA PRO A 189 -0.97 13.99 -20.57
C PRO A 189 -1.86 13.13 -21.48
N GLU A 190 -1.99 11.84 -21.18
CA GLU A 190 -2.85 10.91 -21.88
C GLU A 190 -4.13 10.65 -21.05
N PRO A 191 -5.33 10.97 -21.56
CA PRO A 191 -6.58 10.65 -20.87
C PRO A 191 -6.69 9.15 -20.58
N GLN A 192 -7.17 8.81 -19.38
CA GLN A 192 -7.42 7.41 -19.05
C GLN A 192 -8.56 6.85 -19.90
N PRO A 193 -8.43 5.65 -20.49
CA PRO A 193 -9.55 5.00 -21.16
C PRO A 193 -10.66 4.66 -20.15
N ALA A 194 -11.90 4.72 -20.59
CA ALA A 194 -13.05 4.30 -19.79
C ALA A 194 -13.09 2.78 -19.60
N GLU A 195 -12.64 2.04 -20.63
CA GLU A 195 -12.54 0.59 -20.60
C GLU A 195 -11.40 0.14 -19.66
N GLY A 196 -11.64 -0.93 -18.90
CA GLY A 196 -10.66 -1.49 -17.97
C GLY A 196 -10.55 -0.74 -16.64
N ALA A 197 -11.31 0.33 -16.42
CA ALA A 197 -11.33 1.04 -15.16
C ALA A 197 -11.92 0.17 -14.04
N THR A 198 -11.15 -0.01 -12.96
CA THR A 198 -11.58 -0.73 -11.76
C THR A 198 -11.22 0.07 -10.52
N TYR A 199 -11.88 -0.27 -9.39
CA TYR A 199 -11.71 0.48 -8.15
C TYR A 199 -11.15 -0.40 -7.03
N ALA A 200 -10.14 0.13 -6.34
CA ALA A 200 -9.47 -0.49 -5.22
C ALA A 200 -9.99 0.10 -3.90
N SER A 201 -11.12 -0.41 -3.44
CA SER A 201 -11.68 -0.02 -2.14
C SER A 201 -10.70 -0.32 -1.01
N LYS A 202 -10.73 0.51 0.04
CA LYS A 202 -9.97 0.29 1.27
C LYS A 202 -10.26 -1.10 1.82
N ILE A 203 -9.23 -1.76 2.33
CA ILE A 203 -9.36 -3.08 2.95
C ILE A 203 -10.14 -2.96 4.26
N ASP A 204 -11.22 -3.74 4.38
CA ASP A 204 -11.96 -3.88 5.64
C ASP A 204 -11.25 -4.90 6.54
N LYS A 205 -11.36 -4.69 7.85
CA LYS A 205 -10.81 -5.63 8.84
C LYS A 205 -11.46 -7.02 8.75
N ALA A 206 -12.72 -7.10 8.36
CA ALA A 206 -13.43 -8.37 8.17
C ALA A 206 -12.80 -9.21 7.06
N GLU A 207 -12.28 -8.57 6.00
CA GLU A 207 -11.63 -9.26 4.89
C GLU A 207 -10.33 -9.98 5.30
N THR A 208 -9.77 -9.67 6.46
CA THR A 208 -8.52 -10.29 6.92
C THR A 208 -8.71 -11.62 7.62
N ARG A 209 -9.94 -11.99 8.00
CA ARG A 209 -10.25 -13.32 8.50
C ARG A 209 -10.26 -14.31 7.33
N ILE A 210 -9.60 -15.45 7.51
CA ILE A 210 -9.59 -16.52 6.51
C ILE A 210 -10.94 -17.23 6.54
N ASP A 211 -11.52 -17.41 5.36
CA ASP A 211 -12.69 -18.24 5.12
C ASP A 211 -12.24 -19.50 4.40
N TRP A 212 -12.25 -20.63 5.14
CA TRP A 212 -11.81 -21.92 4.63
C TRP A 212 -12.76 -22.50 3.55
N PHE A 213 -13.96 -21.95 3.40
CA PHE A 213 -14.90 -22.31 2.32
C PHE A 213 -14.54 -21.68 0.96
N ARG A 214 -13.39 -21.02 0.86
CA ARG A 214 -12.83 -20.53 -0.39
C ARG A 214 -11.75 -21.49 -0.93
N PRO A 215 -11.46 -21.46 -2.25
CA PRO A 215 -10.35 -22.21 -2.84
C PRO A 215 -9.00 -21.86 -2.20
N ALA A 216 -8.10 -22.84 -2.08
CA ALA A 216 -6.78 -22.64 -1.50
C ALA A 216 -5.97 -21.54 -2.19
N GLU A 217 -6.06 -21.43 -3.52
CA GLU A 217 -5.37 -20.38 -4.28
C GLU A 217 -5.87 -18.97 -3.92
N GLU A 218 -7.16 -18.81 -3.63
CA GLU A 218 -7.71 -17.52 -3.21
C GLU A 218 -7.25 -17.14 -1.79
N ILE A 219 -7.17 -18.14 -0.89
CA ILE A 219 -6.66 -17.93 0.47
C ILE A 219 -5.15 -17.62 0.41
N GLU A 220 -4.39 -18.27 -0.47
CA GLU A 220 -2.97 -17.97 -0.66
C GLU A 220 -2.76 -16.51 -1.11
N ARG A 221 -3.57 -16.06 -2.10
CA ARG A 221 -3.57 -14.65 -2.53
C ARG A 221 -3.95 -13.71 -1.38
N GLN A 222 -4.96 -14.06 -0.56
CA GLN A 222 -5.34 -13.28 0.62
C GLN A 222 -4.18 -13.17 1.62
N VAL A 223 -3.46 -14.26 1.87
CA VAL A 223 -2.27 -14.26 2.74
C VAL A 223 -1.22 -13.30 2.20
N ARG A 224 -0.87 -13.37 0.90
CA ARG A 224 0.09 -12.46 0.30
C ARG A 224 -0.39 -11.01 0.28
N ALA A 225 -1.63 -10.76 -0.04
CA ALA A 225 -2.21 -9.42 -0.10
C ALA A 225 -2.19 -8.70 1.25
N PHE A 226 -2.25 -9.44 2.35
CA PHE A 226 -2.29 -8.85 3.68
C PHE A 226 -0.97 -8.98 4.46
N ALA A 227 0.03 -9.64 3.93
CA ALA A 227 1.34 -9.76 4.56
C ALA A 227 2.23 -8.54 4.21
N PRO A 228 3.01 -8.00 5.16
CA PRO A 228 3.10 -8.39 6.58
C PRO A 228 1.98 -7.82 7.45
N ALA A 229 1.25 -6.81 6.97
CA ALA A 229 0.20 -6.11 7.68
C ALA A 229 -0.99 -5.80 6.75
N PRO A 230 -2.25 -5.95 7.23
CA PRO A 230 -2.65 -6.30 8.61
C PRO A 230 -2.42 -7.77 9.00
N GLY A 231 -2.17 -8.67 8.05
CA GLY A 231 -2.05 -10.11 8.15
C GLY A 231 -3.41 -10.81 8.03
N ALA A 232 -3.52 -11.80 7.11
CA ALA A 232 -4.63 -12.74 7.13
C ALA A 232 -4.57 -13.57 8.42
N TRP A 233 -5.71 -13.97 8.98
CA TRP A 233 -5.71 -14.67 10.26
C TRP A 233 -6.85 -15.68 10.36
N PHE A 234 -6.64 -16.67 11.20
CA PHE A 234 -7.62 -17.65 11.65
C PHE A 234 -7.60 -17.77 13.17
N GLU A 235 -8.57 -18.46 13.73
CA GLU A 235 -8.64 -18.72 15.17
C GLU A 235 -8.30 -20.18 15.46
N ALA A 236 -7.40 -20.39 16.44
CA ALA A 236 -7.07 -21.70 16.97
C ALA A 236 -6.90 -21.61 18.48
N ASN A 237 -7.44 -22.58 19.23
CA ASN A 237 -7.37 -22.64 20.70
C ASN A 237 -7.79 -21.30 21.38
N GLY A 238 -8.77 -20.59 20.81
CA GLY A 238 -9.26 -19.30 21.32
C GLY A 238 -8.33 -18.10 21.09
N GLU A 239 -7.27 -18.26 20.29
CA GLU A 239 -6.33 -17.20 19.94
C GLU A 239 -6.31 -16.94 18.44
N ARG A 240 -6.08 -15.67 18.07
CA ARG A 240 -5.82 -15.29 16.68
C ARG A 240 -4.39 -15.65 16.29
N VAL A 241 -4.26 -16.39 15.20
CA VAL A 241 -2.99 -16.70 14.56
C VAL A 241 -2.99 -16.06 13.19
N LYS A 242 -2.05 -15.14 12.96
CA LYS A 242 -1.84 -14.55 11.63
C LYS A 242 -1.06 -15.53 10.77
N LEU A 243 -1.44 -15.60 9.51
CA LEU A 243 -0.75 -16.35 8.47
C LEU A 243 -0.03 -15.33 7.57
N LEU A 244 1.30 -15.34 7.62
CA LEU A 244 2.15 -14.38 6.92
C LEU A 244 2.74 -14.94 5.62
N LYS A 245 2.86 -16.28 5.55
CA LYS A 245 3.28 -17.00 4.34
C LYS A 245 2.65 -18.37 4.33
N ALA A 246 2.14 -18.79 3.19
CA ALA A 246 1.54 -20.09 2.97
C ALA A 246 1.91 -20.63 1.59
N ALA A 247 1.68 -21.94 1.42
CA ALA A 247 1.66 -22.59 0.13
C ALA A 247 0.28 -23.22 -0.09
N ALA A 248 -0.27 -23.10 -1.29
CA ALA A 248 -1.46 -23.83 -1.71
C ALA A 248 -1.07 -25.17 -2.34
N GLY A 249 -1.88 -26.20 -2.10
CA GLY A 249 -1.76 -27.50 -2.75
C GLY A 249 -3.12 -27.96 -3.28
N ALA A 250 -3.12 -28.77 -4.34
CA ALA A 250 -4.33 -29.11 -5.09
C ALA A 250 -5.16 -30.23 -4.45
N ASP A 251 -4.51 -31.26 -3.92
CA ASP A 251 -5.21 -32.46 -3.46
C ASP A 251 -5.41 -32.44 -1.95
N ALA A 252 -6.66 -32.31 -1.52
CA ALA A 252 -7.04 -32.42 -0.12
C ALA A 252 -8.26 -33.32 0.05
N SER A 253 -8.22 -34.16 1.09
CA SER A 253 -9.37 -34.92 1.57
C SER A 253 -9.67 -34.46 2.99
N GLY A 254 -10.72 -33.67 3.17
CA GLY A 254 -11.15 -33.15 4.47
C GLY A 254 -12.21 -32.08 4.32
N SER A 255 -12.90 -31.75 5.40
CA SER A 255 -13.85 -30.66 5.43
C SER A 255 -13.14 -29.32 5.49
N PRO A 256 -13.67 -28.23 4.88
CA PRO A 256 -13.07 -26.90 4.99
C PRO A 256 -12.75 -26.52 6.44
N GLY A 257 -11.51 -26.09 6.69
CA GLY A 257 -10.98 -25.77 8.03
C GLY A 257 -10.38 -26.97 8.78
N GLU A 258 -10.49 -28.18 8.28
CA GLU A 258 -9.93 -29.37 8.93
C GLU A 258 -8.41 -29.43 8.78
N VAL A 259 -7.71 -29.64 9.88
CA VAL A 259 -6.25 -29.88 9.89
C VAL A 259 -5.98 -31.31 9.44
N LEU A 260 -5.25 -31.47 8.35
CA LEU A 260 -5.06 -32.72 7.63
C LEU A 260 -3.87 -33.55 8.11
N ASP A 261 -2.84 -32.89 8.64
CA ASP A 261 -1.58 -33.52 9.00
C ASP A 261 -0.87 -32.79 10.15
N ASP A 262 0.25 -33.36 10.61
CA ASP A 262 1.09 -32.81 11.68
C ASP A 262 1.96 -31.60 11.22
N CYS A 263 1.86 -31.20 9.95
CA CYS A 263 2.51 -30.01 9.40
C CYS A 263 1.57 -28.81 9.28
N LEU A 264 0.34 -28.92 9.86
CA LEU A 264 -0.71 -27.90 9.82
C LEU A 264 -1.23 -27.62 8.40
N SER A 265 -1.32 -28.63 7.54
CA SER A 265 -2.07 -28.49 6.29
C SER A 265 -3.56 -28.42 6.60
N ILE A 266 -4.26 -27.41 6.05
CA ILE A 266 -5.65 -27.10 6.37
C ILE A 266 -6.47 -27.23 5.08
N ALA A 267 -7.53 -28.05 5.11
CA ALA A 267 -8.44 -28.24 3.99
C ALA A 267 -9.19 -26.94 3.66
N CYS A 268 -9.41 -26.71 2.38
CA CYS A 268 -10.17 -25.59 1.84
C CYS A 268 -11.36 -26.11 1.02
N ALA A 269 -12.18 -25.23 0.45
CA ALA A 269 -13.25 -25.65 -0.46
C ALA A 269 -12.73 -26.49 -1.64
N SER A 270 -11.54 -26.16 -2.12
CA SER A 270 -10.74 -26.99 -3.04
C SER A 270 -9.26 -26.83 -2.69
N GLY A 271 -8.53 -27.93 -2.65
CA GLY A 271 -7.14 -27.95 -2.24
C GLY A 271 -6.93 -27.72 -0.73
N TYR A 272 -5.71 -27.40 -0.36
CA TYR A 272 -5.33 -27.12 1.03
C TYR A 272 -4.35 -25.96 1.13
N ILE A 273 -4.30 -25.32 2.27
CA ILE A 273 -3.27 -24.34 2.64
C ILE A 273 -2.30 -24.97 3.62
N ARG A 274 -1.01 -24.84 3.34
CA ARG A 274 0.07 -25.16 4.29
C ARG A 274 0.70 -23.87 4.81
N PRO A 275 0.47 -23.50 6.08
CA PRO A 275 1.16 -22.42 6.75
C PRO A 275 2.68 -22.63 6.75
N LEU A 276 3.42 -21.60 6.35
CA LEU A 276 4.89 -21.61 6.38
C LEU A 276 5.42 -20.64 7.46
N MET A 277 4.83 -19.44 7.53
CA MET A 277 5.17 -18.43 8.51
C MET A 277 3.90 -17.92 9.18
N VAL A 278 3.89 -17.91 10.49
CA VAL A 278 2.74 -17.53 11.32
C VAL A 278 3.15 -16.57 12.43
N GLN A 279 2.16 -15.89 13.01
CA GLN A 279 2.40 -14.99 14.13
C GLN A 279 1.24 -15.03 15.11
N ARG A 280 1.48 -15.40 16.37
CA ARG A 280 0.53 -15.25 17.48
C ARG A 280 0.50 -13.81 17.98
N ALA A 281 -0.60 -13.41 18.63
CA ALA A 281 -0.74 -12.10 19.21
C ALA A 281 0.41 -11.78 20.19
N GLY A 282 1.09 -10.65 19.98
CA GLY A 282 2.19 -10.20 20.85
C GLY A 282 3.49 -11.00 20.75
N ARG A 283 3.62 -11.90 19.77
CA ARG A 283 4.83 -12.69 19.52
C ARG A 283 5.48 -12.28 18.21
N ALA A 284 6.76 -12.62 18.04
CA ALA A 284 7.45 -12.50 16.76
C ALA A 284 6.92 -13.52 15.74
N PRO A 285 7.04 -13.25 14.43
CA PRO A 285 6.82 -14.27 13.40
C PRO A 285 7.68 -15.51 13.64
N MET A 286 7.13 -16.69 13.35
CA MET A 286 7.79 -17.98 13.51
C MET A 286 7.32 -18.95 12.42
N SER A 287 8.06 -20.02 12.18
CA SER A 287 7.60 -21.10 11.30
C SER A 287 6.40 -21.84 11.88
N ALA A 288 5.57 -22.47 11.05
CA ALA A 288 4.48 -23.30 11.51
C ALA A 288 4.96 -24.45 12.42
N GLY A 289 6.11 -25.06 12.12
CA GLY A 289 6.70 -26.10 12.96
C GLY A 289 7.13 -25.60 14.35
N GLU A 290 7.61 -24.35 14.47
CA GLU A 290 7.90 -23.73 15.76
C GLU A 290 6.62 -23.45 16.56
N LEU A 291 5.58 -22.99 15.88
CA LEU A 291 4.27 -22.80 16.50
C LEU A 291 3.79 -24.11 17.15
N LEU A 292 3.75 -25.20 16.38
CA LEU A 292 3.18 -26.47 16.82
C LEU A 292 3.88 -27.10 18.03
N ARG A 293 5.18 -26.82 18.26
CA ARG A 293 5.89 -27.29 19.47
C ARG A 293 5.36 -26.69 20.77
N GLY A 294 4.86 -25.49 20.74
CA GLY A 294 4.36 -24.79 21.93
C GLY A 294 2.87 -24.41 21.88
N PHE A 295 2.22 -24.71 20.77
CA PHE A 295 0.80 -24.41 20.52
C PHE A 295 0.22 -25.51 19.62
N PRO A 296 -0.04 -26.69 20.17
CA PRO A 296 -0.46 -27.85 19.38
C PRO A 296 -1.84 -27.64 18.76
N ILE A 297 -1.94 -27.93 17.47
CA ILE A 297 -3.19 -27.96 16.71
C ILE A 297 -3.24 -29.34 16.04
N PRO A 298 -3.86 -30.35 16.69
CA PRO A 298 -3.82 -31.73 16.23
C PRO A 298 -4.54 -31.91 14.87
N LYS A 299 -4.14 -32.93 14.13
CA LYS A 299 -4.89 -33.43 12.98
C LYS A 299 -6.36 -33.72 13.38
N GLY A 300 -7.30 -33.37 12.48
CA GLY A 300 -8.73 -33.46 12.70
C GLY A 300 -9.34 -32.26 13.43
N THR A 301 -8.52 -31.30 13.93
CA THR A 301 -9.07 -30.05 14.46
C THR A 301 -9.74 -29.28 13.33
N VAL A 302 -10.95 -28.76 13.58
CA VAL A 302 -11.65 -27.86 12.61
C VAL A 302 -11.47 -26.42 13.05
N LEU A 303 -10.77 -25.64 12.25
CA LEU A 303 -10.52 -24.22 12.45
C LEU A 303 -11.69 -23.37 11.94
N GLN A 304 -11.90 -22.21 12.59
CA GLN A 304 -13.00 -21.29 12.26
C GLN A 304 -12.46 -19.98 11.67
#